data_91c1706d9dd2368d1a4c5420ade379a4
#
_entry.id   91c1706d9dd2368d1a4c5420ade379a4
#
_cell.length_a   1.000
_cell.length_b   1.000
_cell.length_c   1.000
_cell.angle_alpha   90.00
_cell.angle_beta   90.00
_cell.angle_gamma   90.00
#
_symmetry.space_group_name_H-M   'P 1'
#
loop_
_entity.id
_entity.type
_entity.pdbx_description
1 polymer ?
#
loop_
_entity_poly.entity_id
_entity_poly.type
_entity_poly.pdbx_seq_one_letter_code
_entity_poly.pdbx_strand_id
1 'polypeptide(L)'
;MSQWDKRVAVALILGLSLPVLSTTSSVATLRLSQISAVDALSSLPVKGRAAKTGFSRDQFGPAWSDVDHNGCDTRNDILKRDLVDLLLKERTDNCVVLTGTLIDKYSGEEIAFTRGVSSSMEVQIDHVVALSNAWVTGAYKLSDLQRKALANDPLNLFAVKGRLNSQKSDGDAATWLPPLKSFRCAYVAQQVAVKKKYKLWVTAPEKAAIAKILSSCPKQQLPTK
;
A
#
# COMPACT_ATOMS: atom_id res chain seq x y z
N MET A 1 -68.87 1.43 71.97
CA MET A 1 -67.60 0.87 72.29
C MET A 1 -67.49 -0.43 71.53
N SER A 2 -67.05 -0.44 70.34
CA SER A 2 -66.95 -1.62 69.46
C SER A 2 -65.55 -1.77 68.90
N GLN A 3 -64.94 -2.88 69.14
CA GLN A 3 -63.66 -3.29 68.57
C GLN A 3 -63.89 -3.75 67.13
N TRP A 4 -63.09 -3.28 66.24
CA TRP A 4 -63.01 -3.76 64.88
C TRP A 4 -61.75 -4.60 64.69
N ASP A 5 -61.99 -5.90 64.50
CA ASP A 5 -60.95 -6.85 64.11
C ASP A 5 -60.44 -6.59 62.71
N LYS A 6 -59.13 -6.35 62.58
CA LYS A 6 -58.49 -6.31 61.31
C LYS A 6 -57.86 -7.70 61.00
N ARG A 7 -58.50 -8.44 60.13
CA ARG A 7 -57.93 -9.65 59.50
C ARG A 7 -56.94 -9.28 58.45
N VAL A 8 -55.68 -9.60 58.67
CA VAL A 8 -54.63 -9.44 57.67
C VAL A 8 -54.63 -10.69 56.83
N ALA A 9 -54.94 -10.51 55.53
CA ALA A 9 -54.78 -11.55 54.49
C ALA A 9 -53.36 -11.55 53.96
N VAL A 10 -52.64 -12.64 54.24
CA VAL A 10 -51.29 -12.86 53.65
C VAL A 10 -51.49 -13.48 52.25
N ALA A 11 -51.19 -12.73 51.21
CA ALA A 11 -51.12 -13.24 49.84
C ALA A 11 -49.74 -13.86 49.59
N LEU A 12 -49.69 -15.18 49.40
CA LEU A 12 -48.52 -15.87 48.89
C LEU A 12 -48.38 -15.60 47.40
N ILE A 13 -47.34 -14.83 47.04
CA ILE A 13 -46.97 -14.68 45.62
C ILE A 13 -45.98 -15.80 45.30
N LEU A 14 -46.42 -16.81 44.56
CA LEU A 14 -45.54 -17.80 43.92
C LEU A 14 -44.79 -17.10 42.76
N GLY A 15 -43.52 -16.82 42.98
CA GLY A 15 -42.64 -16.32 41.92
C GLY A 15 -42.26 -17.44 40.96
N LEU A 16 -42.84 -17.42 39.73
CA LEU A 16 -42.33 -18.20 38.60
C LEU A 16 -41.02 -17.58 38.13
N SER A 17 -39.88 -18.18 38.45
CA SER A 17 -38.58 -17.84 37.86
C SER A 17 -38.47 -18.50 36.48
N LEU A 18 -38.62 -17.72 35.42
CA LEU A 18 -38.27 -18.12 34.04
C LEU A 18 -36.76 -18.09 33.86
N PRO A 19 -36.12 -19.14 33.31
CA PRO A 19 -34.72 -19.10 32.98
C PRO A 19 -34.50 -18.18 31.81
N VAL A 20 -33.72 -17.11 31.98
CA VAL A 20 -33.22 -16.26 30.88
C VAL A 20 -32.16 -17.06 30.15
N LEU A 21 -32.50 -17.63 28.95
CA LEU A 21 -31.50 -18.16 28.06
C LEU A 21 -30.72 -17.00 27.51
N SER A 22 -29.52 -16.77 28.02
CA SER A 22 -28.55 -15.85 27.45
C SER A 22 -27.99 -16.47 26.15
N THR A 23 -28.52 -16.08 24.99
CA THR A 23 -27.93 -16.38 23.70
C THR A 23 -26.69 -15.51 23.55
N THR A 24 -25.51 -16.07 23.81
CA THR A 24 -24.23 -15.46 23.44
C THR A 24 -24.11 -15.49 21.93
N SER A 25 -24.47 -14.40 21.27
CA SER A 25 -24.14 -14.19 19.88
C SER A 25 -22.64 -14.07 19.74
N SER A 26 -21.97 -15.16 19.35
CA SER A 26 -20.58 -15.14 18.92
C SER A 26 -20.52 -14.32 17.63
N VAL A 27 -20.16 -13.05 17.75
CA VAL A 27 -19.76 -12.23 16.59
C VAL A 27 -18.45 -12.82 16.08
N ALA A 28 -18.56 -13.71 15.11
CA ALA A 28 -17.39 -14.17 14.34
C ALA A 28 -16.84 -12.93 13.62
N THR A 29 -15.80 -12.35 14.17
CA THR A 29 -15.03 -11.32 13.50
C THR A 29 -14.44 -11.97 12.25
N LEU A 30 -15.06 -11.76 11.09
CA LEU A 30 -14.50 -12.10 9.78
C LEU A 30 -13.18 -11.32 9.69
N ARG A 31 -12.08 -11.95 10.09
CA ARG A 31 -10.75 -11.48 9.72
C ARG A 31 -10.72 -11.56 8.21
N LEU A 32 -10.76 -10.41 7.55
CA LEU A 32 -10.37 -10.33 6.14
C LEU A 32 -9.00 -11.00 6.06
N SER A 33 -8.96 -12.23 5.55
CA SER A 33 -7.71 -12.96 5.36
C SER A 33 -6.88 -12.15 4.37
N GLN A 34 -5.77 -11.60 4.85
CA GLN A 34 -4.82 -10.92 3.96
C GLN A 34 -4.38 -11.96 2.92
N ILE A 35 -4.45 -11.56 1.65
CA ILE A 35 -4.08 -12.45 0.54
C ILE A 35 -2.57 -12.64 0.58
N SER A 36 -2.09 -13.89 0.56
CA SER A 36 -0.67 -14.17 0.48
C SER A 36 -0.10 -13.66 -0.86
N ALA A 37 1.15 -13.18 -0.85
CA ALA A 37 1.80 -12.73 -2.07
C ALA A 37 2.00 -13.88 -3.08
N VAL A 38 2.15 -15.13 -2.60
CA VAL A 38 2.27 -16.33 -3.44
C VAL A 38 0.97 -16.60 -4.18
N ASP A 39 -0.18 -16.60 -3.49
CA ASP A 39 -1.48 -16.84 -4.09
C ASP A 39 -1.84 -15.72 -5.08
N ALA A 40 -1.55 -14.49 -4.70
CA ALA A 40 -1.74 -13.34 -5.58
C ALA A 40 -0.90 -13.43 -6.85
N LEU A 41 0.38 -13.80 -6.74
CA LEU A 41 1.27 -14.00 -7.89
C LEU A 41 0.75 -15.12 -8.81
N SER A 42 0.24 -16.21 -8.23
CA SER A 42 -0.31 -17.33 -9.01
C SER A 42 -1.49 -16.90 -9.87
N SER A 43 -2.30 -15.95 -9.38
CA SER A 43 -3.50 -15.42 -10.05
C SER A 43 -3.19 -14.39 -11.15
N LEU A 44 -1.96 -13.85 -11.23
CA LEU A 44 -1.61 -12.88 -12.26
C LEU A 44 -1.47 -13.56 -13.64
N PRO A 45 -2.02 -12.95 -14.71
CA PRO A 45 -1.81 -13.43 -16.06
C PRO A 45 -0.32 -13.39 -16.43
N VAL A 46 0.14 -14.39 -17.20
CA VAL A 46 1.51 -14.43 -17.74
C VAL A 46 1.44 -14.15 -19.23
N LYS A 47 2.10 -13.08 -19.69
CA LYS A 47 2.14 -12.66 -21.12
C LYS A 47 3.50 -12.07 -21.45
N GLY A 48 3.87 -12.05 -22.73
CA GLY A 48 5.00 -11.29 -23.22
C GLY A 48 4.80 -9.78 -23.03
N ARG A 49 5.89 -9.00 -23.11
CA ARG A 49 5.80 -7.54 -23.12
C ARG A 49 5.09 -7.06 -24.39
N ALA A 50 4.14 -6.14 -24.24
CA ALA A 50 3.56 -5.41 -25.36
C ALA A 50 4.58 -4.44 -25.96
N ALA A 51 4.28 -3.92 -27.15
CA ALA A 51 5.09 -2.86 -27.75
C ALA A 51 5.11 -1.63 -26.85
N LYS A 52 6.25 -0.93 -26.83
CA LYS A 52 6.42 0.34 -26.09
C LYS A 52 5.88 1.54 -26.91
N THR A 53 5.39 1.31 -28.12
CA THR A 53 4.81 2.36 -28.97
C THR A 53 3.75 3.17 -28.24
N GLY A 54 3.80 4.49 -28.36
CA GLY A 54 2.89 5.40 -27.70
C GLY A 54 3.18 5.67 -26.22
N PHE A 55 4.20 5.04 -25.62
CA PHE A 55 4.59 5.35 -24.25
C PHE A 55 5.23 6.73 -24.18
N SER A 56 4.68 7.57 -23.33
CA SER A 56 5.34 8.73 -22.74
C SER A 56 4.90 8.85 -21.27
N ARG A 57 5.66 9.58 -20.46
CA ARG A 57 5.25 9.80 -19.05
C ARG A 57 3.96 10.61 -18.98
N ASP A 58 3.70 11.48 -19.94
CA ASP A 58 2.49 12.32 -20.02
C ASP A 58 1.20 11.51 -20.16
N GLN A 59 1.30 10.27 -20.68
CA GLN A 59 0.17 9.33 -20.72
C GLN A 59 -0.35 8.95 -19.31
N PHE A 60 0.42 9.25 -18.28
CA PHE A 60 0.06 9.02 -16.87
C PHE A 60 -0.39 10.30 -16.16
N GLY A 61 -0.64 11.36 -16.92
CA GLY A 61 -1.08 12.66 -16.41
C GLY A 61 0.04 13.49 -15.78
N PRO A 62 -0.30 14.64 -15.21
CA PRO A 62 0.68 15.51 -14.55
C PRO A 62 1.39 14.78 -13.41
N ALA A 63 2.70 15.01 -13.29
CA ALA A 63 3.48 14.44 -12.20
C ALA A 63 2.96 14.94 -10.84
N TRP A 64 2.88 14.01 -9.88
CA TRP A 64 2.56 14.28 -8.48
C TRP A 64 1.20 14.95 -8.27
N SER A 65 0.20 14.55 -9.06
CA SER A 65 -1.17 15.05 -8.87
C SER A 65 -1.67 14.73 -7.47
N ASP A 66 -2.36 15.67 -6.85
CA ASP A 66 -3.18 15.44 -5.67
C ASP A 66 -4.38 14.57 -6.10
N VAL A 67 -4.32 13.27 -5.80
CA VAL A 67 -5.34 12.29 -6.23
C VAL A 67 -6.31 11.93 -5.11
N ASP A 68 -5.98 12.22 -3.86
CA ASP A 68 -6.83 12.01 -2.69
C ASP A 68 -7.49 13.30 -2.19
N HIS A 69 -7.18 14.43 -2.86
CA HIS A 69 -7.73 15.76 -2.58
C HIS A 69 -7.46 16.25 -1.16
N ASN A 70 -6.30 15.88 -0.60
CA ASN A 70 -5.88 16.32 0.72
C ASN A 70 -5.19 17.71 0.72
N GLY A 71 -5.01 18.32 -0.48
CA GLY A 71 -4.37 19.62 -0.69
C GLY A 71 -2.85 19.54 -0.88
N CYS A 72 -2.25 18.35 -0.73
CA CYS A 72 -0.83 18.14 -0.96
C CYS A 72 -0.61 17.40 -2.30
N ASP A 73 0.53 17.63 -2.94
CA ASP A 73 0.92 16.80 -4.07
C ASP A 73 1.42 15.42 -3.59
N THR A 74 1.21 14.40 -4.40
CA THR A 74 1.57 13.02 -4.06
C THR A 74 3.06 12.88 -3.68
N ARG A 75 3.99 13.66 -4.27
CA ARG A 75 5.40 13.60 -3.88
C ARG A 75 5.59 13.98 -2.41
N ASN A 76 4.95 15.05 -1.96
CA ASN A 76 5.03 15.48 -0.57
C ASN A 76 4.36 14.48 0.37
N ASP A 77 3.26 13.84 -0.03
CA ASP A 77 2.63 12.80 0.78
C ASP A 77 3.54 11.59 0.98
N ILE A 78 4.22 11.16 -0.08
CA ILE A 78 5.19 10.06 0.03
C ILE A 78 6.41 10.46 0.86
N LEU A 79 6.92 11.67 0.72
CA LEU A 79 8.01 12.17 1.58
C LEU A 79 7.57 12.21 3.04
N LYS A 80 6.37 12.71 3.34
CA LYS A 80 5.81 12.73 4.71
C LYS A 80 5.62 11.34 5.29
N ARG A 81 5.25 10.35 4.46
CA ARG A 81 5.07 8.95 4.89
C ARG A 81 6.40 8.24 5.17
N ASP A 82 7.40 8.48 4.34
CA ASP A 82 8.63 7.66 4.30
C ASP A 82 9.82 8.27 5.04
N LEU A 83 9.82 9.57 5.33
CA LEU A 83 10.87 10.26 6.07
C LEU A 83 10.49 10.45 7.54
N VAL A 84 11.50 10.51 8.39
CA VAL A 84 11.40 10.92 9.81
C VAL A 84 12.04 12.29 10.03
N ASP A 85 11.88 12.88 11.21
CA ASP A 85 12.47 14.18 11.60
C ASP A 85 12.16 15.30 10.60
N LEU A 86 10.88 15.40 10.21
CA LEU A 86 10.43 16.30 9.17
C LEU A 86 10.44 17.76 9.62
N LEU A 87 10.98 18.63 8.77
CA LEU A 87 10.69 20.06 8.78
C LEU A 87 9.77 20.39 7.63
N LEU A 88 8.60 20.95 7.94
CA LEU A 88 7.59 21.34 6.97
C LEU A 88 7.65 22.86 6.73
N LYS A 89 7.31 23.27 5.52
CA LYS A 89 7.26 24.68 5.16
C LYS A 89 6.01 25.32 5.78
N GLU A 90 6.21 26.42 6.49
CA GLU A 90 5.10 27.21 7.02
C GLU A 90 4.15 27.70 5.93
N ARG A 91 2.88 27.93 6.28
CA ARG A 91 1.83 28.44 5.39
C ARG A 91 1.60 27.60 4.12
N THR A 92 1.82 26.30 4.20
CA THR A 92 1.54 25.34 3.13
C THR A 92 0.66 24.20 3.61
N ASP A 93 -0.18 24.43 4.62
CA ASP A 93 -1.05 23.42 5.26
C ASP A 93 -0.30 22.14 5.63
N ASN A 94 0.95 22.29 6.05
CA ASN A 94 1.88 21.20 6.36
C ASN A 94 2.11 20.24 5.17
N CYS A 95 1.92 20.68 3.94
CA CYS A 95 2.14 19.85 2.76
C CYS A 95 3.61 19.74 2.38
N VAL A 96 4.34 20.88 2.33
CA VAL A 96 5.68 20.89 1.72
C VAL A 96 6.76 20.45 2.70
N VAL A 97 7.40 19.32 2.45
CA VAL A 97 8.56 18.82 3.20
C VAL A 97 9.81 19.59 2.78
N LEU A 98 10.48 20.26 3.73
CA LEU A 98 11.75 20.98 3.51
C LEU A 98 12.94 20.10 3.80
N THR A 99 12.94 19.42 4.94
CA THR A 99 14.02 18.50 5.34
C THR A 99 13.43 17.27 6.01
N GLY A 100 14.22 16.23 6.15
CA GLY A 100 13.90 15.00 6.86
C GLY A 100 15.00 13.96 6.67
N THR A 101 14.84 12.82 7.30
CA THR A 101 15.77 11.70 7.20
C THR A 101 15.05 10.49 6.59
N LEU A 102 15.58 9.96 5.50
CA LEU A 102 15.09 8.74 4.86
C LEU A 102 15.88 7.54 5.38
N ILE A 103 15.19 6.53 5.90
CA ILE A 103 15.75 5.18 6.05
C ILE A 103 15.41 4.43 4.75
N ASP A 104 16.38 4.41 3.83
CA ASP A 104 16.15 3.91 2.48
C ASP A 104 15.82 2.42 2.45
N LYS A 105 14.65 2.08 1.97
CA LYS A 105 14.17 0.69 1.88
C LYS A 105 15.02 -0.17 0.92
N TYR A 106 15.70 0.44 -0.06
CA TYR A 106 16.46 -0.29 -1.05
C TYR A 106 17.87 -0.65 -0.60
N SER A 107 18.50 0.20 0.20
CA SER A 107 19.87 -0.03 0.69
C SER A 107 19.96 -0.27 2.21
N GLY A 108 18.99 0.22 2.97
CA GLY A 108 19.06 0.29 4.43
C GLY A 108 19.88 1.48 4.93
N GLU A 109 20.38 2.34 4.05
CA GLU A 109 21.16 3.52 4.42
C GLU A 109 20.25 4.64 4.95
N GLU A 110 20.80 5.43 5.84
CA GLU A 110 20.20 6.66 6.33
C GLU A 110 20.64 7.83 5.45
N ILE A 111 19.70 8.59 4.91
CA ILE A 111 19.96 9.66 3.94
C ILE A 111 19.26 10.93 4.40
N ALA A 112 20.03 11.99 4.64
CA ALA A 112 19.49 13.31 4.91
C ALA A 112 18.86 13.88 3.63
N PHE A 113 17.59 14.27 3.73
CA PHE A 113 16.87 14.97 2.67
C PHE A 113 16.82 16.46 2.95
N THR A 114 17.18 17.25 1.97
CA THR A 114 16.96 18.69 1.95
C THR A 114 16.34 19.07 0.61
N ARG A 115 15.22 19.79 0.63
CA ARG A 115 14.57 20.26 -0.60
C ARG A 115 15.46 21.27 -1.32
N GLY A 116 15.71 21.03 -2.59
CA GLY A 116 16.52 21.90 -3.43
C GLY A 116 16.71 21.33 -4.82
N VAL A 117 17.24 22.10 -5.75
CA VAL A 117 17.39 21.67 -7.16
C VAL A 117 18.32 20.46 -7.29
N SER A 118 19.48 20.49 -6.62
CA SER A 118 20.47 19.40 -6.64
C SER A 118 20.22 18.38 -5.53
N SER A 119 19.98 18.83 -4.31
CA SER A 119 19.83 17.96 -3.13
C SER A 119 18.60 17.04 -3.19
N SER A 120 17.53 17.47 -3.85
CA SER A 120 16.35 16.60 -4.07
C SER A 120 16.63 15.39 -4.96
N MET A 121 17.78 15.33 -5.64
CA MET A 121 18.21 14.17 -6.42
C MET A 121 18.68 13.00 -5.56
N GLU A 122 19.12 13.26 -4.31
CA GLU A 122 19.55 12.21 -3.38
C GLU A 122 18.38 11.34 -2.92
N VAL A 123 17.19 11.92 -2.78
CA VAL A 123 15.95 11.21 -2.45
C VAL A 123 14.92 11.44 -3.55
N GLN A 124 14.59 10.38 -4.24
CA GLN A 124 13.59 10.39 -5.32
C GLN A 124 12.37 9.55 -4.93
N ILE A 125 11.23 9.82 -5.56
CA ILE A 125 10.08 8.94 -5.47
C ILE A 125 10.13 7.96 -6.64
N ASP A 126 10.26 6.69 -6.30
CA ASP A 126 10.25 5.59 -7.28
C ASP A 126 8.84 5.02 -7.44
N HIS A 127 8.52 4.64 -8.68
CA HIS A 127 7.39 3.77 -8.97
C HIS A 127 7.85 2.31 -8.88
N VAL A 128 7.42 1.57 -7.86
CA VAL A 128 7.81 0.17 -7.60
C VAL A 128 7.58 -0.70 -8.84
N VAL A 129 6.45 -0.50 -9.51
CA VAL A 129 6.22 -0.93 -10.90
C VAL A 129 6.43 0.30 -11.78
N ALA A 130 7.60 0.40 -12.41
CA ALA A 130 7.96 1.54 -13.24
C ALA A 130 6.92 1.80 -14.33
N LEU A 131 6.62 3.07 -14.63
CA LEU A 131 5.55 3.44 -15.57
C LEU A 131 5.74 2.81 -16.96
N SER A 132 6.99 2.74 -17.44
CA SER A 132 7.32 2.07 -18.71
C SER A 132 7.09 0.55 -18.62
N ASN A 133 7.42 -0.10 -17.51
CA ASN A 133 7.10 -1.51 -17.27
C ASN A 133 5.58 -1.72 -17.21
N ALA A 134 4.87 -0.87 -16.46
CA ALA A 134 3.42 -0.91 -16.39
C ALA A 134 2.79 -0.81 -17.78
N TRP A 135 3.27 0.11 -18.63
CA TRP A 135 2.79 0.27 -20.00
C TRP A 135 2.88 -1.03 -20.78
N VAL A 136 4.07 -1.62 -20.86
CA VAL A 136 4.29 -2.86 -21.66
C VAL A 136 3.71 -4.12 -20.99
N THR A 137 3.20 -4.00 -19.77
CA THR A 137 2.51 -5.10 -19.06
C THR A 137 1.02 -4.83 -18.81
N GLY A 138 0.43 -3.88 -19.59
CA GLY A 138 -1.03 -3.73 -19.63
C GLY A 138 -1.56 -2.32 -19.44
N ALA A 139 -0.78 -1.37 -18.89
CA ALA A 139 -1.30 -0.04 -18.61
C ALA A 139 -1.67 0.77 -19.85
N TYR A 140 -1.17 0.41 -21.04
CA TYR A 140 -1.60 1.02 -22.28
C TYR A 140 -3.10 0.81 -22.59
N LYS A 141 -3.75 -0.16 -21.93
CA LYS A 141 -5.18 -0.44 -22.05
C LYS A 141 -6.04 0.30 -21.02
N LEU A 142 -5.40 0.89 -20.01
CA LEU A 142 -6.09 1.64 -18.99
C LEU A 142 -6.58 2.98 -19.53
N SER A 143 -7.65 3.52 -18.97
CA SER A 143 -8.05 4.91 -19.24
C SER A 143 -7.02 5.89 -18.67
N ASP A 144 -7.05 7.13 -19.11
CA ASP A 144 -6.17 8.21 -18.61
C ASP A 144 -6.31 8.38 -17.10
N LEU A 145 -7.53 8.32 -16.58
CA LEU A 145 -7.79 8.40 -15.14
C LEU A 145 -7.15 7.23 -14.38
N GLN A 146 -7.23 6.02 -14.92
CA GLN A 146 -6.62 4.85 -14.30
C GLN A 146 -5.09 4.90 -14.37
N ARG A 147 -4.50 5.41 -15.47
CA ARG A 147 -3.05 5.61 -15.56
C ARG A 147 -2.58 6.70 -14.59
N LYS A 148 -3.31 7.82 -14.48
CA LYS A 148 -3.04 8.86 -13.49
C LYS A 148 -3.10 8.31 -12.07
N ALA A 149 -4.12 7.50 -11.77
CA ALA A 149 -4.24 6.84 -10.46
C ALA A 149 -3.06 5.90 -10.17
N LEU A 150 -2.63 5.09 -11.14
CA LEU A 150 -1.48 4.19 -11.01
C LEU A 150 -0.17 4.95 -10.73
N ALA A 151 0.03 6.08 -11.40
CA ALA A 151 1.24 6.89 -11.24
C ALA A 151 1.30 7.63 -9.90
N ASN A 152 0.16 7.88 -9.26
CA ASN A 152 0.07 8.61 -8.00
C ASN A 152 -0.44 7.73 -6.84
N ASP A 153 -0.48 6.40 -7.03
CA ASP A 153 -0.91 5.48 -5.99
C ASP A 153 0.19 5.30 -4.92
N PRO A 154 -0.07 5.62 -3.65
CA PRO A 154 0.89 5.36 -2.58
C PRO A 154 1.36 3.91 -2.50
N LEU A 155 0.53 2.95 -2.95
CA LEU A 155 0.91 1.54 -3.08
C LEU A 155 2.04 1.34 -4.10
N ASN A 156 2.15 2.18 -5.13
CA ASN A 156 3.17 2.07 -6.18
C ASN A 156 4.38 2.97 -5.93
N LEU A 157 4.46 3.67 -4.81
CA LEU A 157 5.43 4.73 -4.60
C LEU A 157 6.25 4.52 -3.34
N PHE A 158 7.58 4.72 -3.43
CA PHE A 158 8.49 4.81 -2.29
C PHE A 158 9.44 6.00 -2.45
N ALA A 159 9.73 6.70 -1.34
CA ALA A 159 10.93 7.53 -1.27
C ALA A 159 12.15 6.61 -1.15
N VAL A 160 13.14 6.80 -2.02
CA VAL A 160 14.30 5.93 -2.12
C VAL A 160 15.56 6.72 -2.49
N LYS A 161 16.73 6.10 -2.28
CA LYS A 161 18.02 6.62 -2.75
C LYS A 161 18.01 6.84 -4.25
N GLY A 162 18.22 8.09 -4.70
CA GLY A 162 18.09 8.49 -6.10
C GLY A 162 18.99 7.67 -7.04
N ARG A 163 20.22 7.36 -6.63
CA ARG A 163 21.13 6.49 -7.40
C ARG A 163 20.53 5.09 -7.64
N LEU A 164 19.89 4.49 -6.64
CA LEU A 164 19.29 3.17 -6.77
C LEU A 164 18.05 3.20 -7.66
N ASN A 165 17.25 4.28 -7.57
CA ASN A 165 16.15 4.50 -8.49
C ASN A 165 16.63 4.59 -9.94
N SER A 166 17.70 5.35 -10.18
CA SER A 166 18.31 5.45 -11.52
C SER A 166 18.84 4.11 -12.04
N GLN A 167 19.44 3.29 -11.16
CA GLN A 167 19.91 1.93 -11.50
C GLN A 167 18.74 0.99 -11.81
N LYS A 168 17.64 1.08 -11.07
CA LYS A 168 16.44 0.29 -11.31
C LYS A 168 15.80 0.64 -12.66
N SER A 169 15.75 1.94 -12.99
CA SER A 169 15.16 2.42 -14.24
C SER A 169 13.75 1.84 -14.46
N ASP A 170 13.50 1.18 -15.62
CA ASP A 170 12.23 0.50 -15.93
C ASP A 170 12.28 -1.02 -15.65
N GLY A 171 13.25 -1.46 -14.85
CA GLY A 171 13.44 -2.87 -14.48
C GLY A 171 12.27 -3.47 -13.71
N ASP A 172 12.02 -4.75 -13.98
CA ASP A 172 11.15 -5.62 -13.20
C ASP A 172 11.99 -6.53 -12.28
N ALA A 173 11.36 -7.41 -11.51
CA ALA A 173 12.05 -8.30 -10.57
C ALA A 173 13.04 -9.27 -11.23
N ALA A 174 12.94 -9.51 -12.54
CA ALA A 174 13.89 -10.34 -13.26
C ALA A 174 15.19 -9.60 -13.61
N THR A 175 15.15 -8.27 -13.65
CA THR A 175 16.28 -7.44 -14.11
C THR A 175 16.89 -6.62 -12.99
N TRP A 176 16.12 -6.30 -11.95
CA TRP A 176 16.61 -5.53 -10.81
C TRP A 176 15.89 -5.92 -9.51
N LEU A 177 16.64 -6.00 -8.44
CA LEU A 177 16.14 -6.19 -7.06
C LEU A 177 16.90 -5.26 -6.12
N PRO A 178 16.26 -4.78 -5.03
CA PRO A 178 16.95 -3.99 -4.01
C PRO A 178 18.23 -4.68 -3.51
N PRO A 179 19.33 -3.95 -3.34
CA PRO A 179 20.54 -4.47 -2.70
C PRO A 179 20.27 -5.06 -1.31
N LEU A 180 19.41 -4.40 -0.51
CA LEU A 180 18.99 -4.86 0.82
C LEU A 180 18.16 -6.13 0.70
N LYS A 181 18.80 -7.28 0.94
CA LYS A 181 18.16 -8.61 0.76
C LYS A 181 16.93 -8.80 1.65
N SER A 182 16.94 -8.28 2.89
CA SER A 182 15.84 -8.39 3.83
C SER A 182 14.55 -7.70 3.34
N PHE A 183 14.67 -6.69 2.46
CA PHE A 183 13.51 -5.99 1.91
C PHE A 183 12.91 -6.68 0.66
N ARG A 184 13.62 -7.61 0.04
CA ARG A 184 13.19 -8.19 -1.26
C ARG A 184 11.82 -8.87 -1.21
N CYS A 185 11.50 -9.56 -0.12
CA CYS A 185 10.17 -10.16 0.05
C CYS A 185 9.04 -9.13 0.00
N ALA A 186 9.18 -8.05 0.77
CA ALA A 186 8.22 -6.94 0.77
C ALA A 186 8.18 -6.24 -0.59
N TYR A 187 9.33 -6.02 -1.22
CA TYR A 187 9.43 -5.38 -2.53
C TYR A 187 8.68 -6.13 -3.62
N VAL A 188 8.89 -7.45 -3.75
CA VAL A 188 8.18 -8.23 -4.77
C VAL A 188 6.70 -8.40 -4.45
N ALA A 189 6.33 -8.47 -3.16
CA ALA A 189 4.92 -8.46 -2.75
C ALA A 189 4.23 -7.14 -3.13
N GLN A 190 4.94 -6.02 -3.02
CA GLN A 190 4.47 -4.71 -3.46
C GLN A 190 4.22 -4.68 -4.98
N GLN A 191 5.17 -5.19 -5.79
CA GLN A 191 4.97 -5.30 -7.24
C GLN A 191 3.75 -6.16 -7.60
N VAL A 192 3.56 -7.29 -6.93
CA VAL A 192 2.40 -8.16 -7.13
C VAL A 192 1.10 -7.44 -6.77
N ALA A 193 1.08 -6.71 -5.64
CA ALA A 193 -0.08 -5.95 -5.20
C ALA A 193 -0.49 -4.88 -6.22
N VAL A 194 0.46 -4.10 -6.71
CA VAL A 194 0.23 -3.08 -7.75
C VAL A 194 -0.29 -3.73 -9.03
N LYS A 195 0.38 -4.77 -9.52
CA LYS A 195 -0.06 -5.46 -10.76
C LYS A 195 -1.46 -6.06 -10.62
N LYS A 196 -1.78 -6.64 -9.45
CA LYS A 196 -3.13 -7.15 -9.17
C LYS A 196 -4.16 -6.03 -9.17
N LYS A 197 -3.90 -4.92 -8.46
CA LYS A 197 -4.81 -3.76 -8.35
C LYS A 197 -5.15 -3.18 -9.72
N TYR A 198 -4.15 -3.03 -10.58
CA TYR A 198 -4.31 -2.40 -11.90
C TYR A 198 -4.51 -3.41 -13.04
N LYS A 199 -4.76 -4.69 -12.73
CA LYS A 199 -5.00 -5.76 -13.72
C LYS A 199 -3.88 -5.87 -14.77
N LEU A 200 -2.63 -5.59 -14.36
CA LEU A 200 -1.45 -5.78 -15.17
C LEU A 200 -1.05 -7.26 -15.16
N TRP A 201 -0.20 -7.64 -16.12
CA TRP A 201 0.36 -9.00 -16.15
C TRP A 201 1.84 -9.01 -15.77
N VAL A 202 2.37 -10.19 -15.56
CA VAL A 202 3.81 -10.45 -15.39
C VAL A 202 4.36 -11.15 -16.63
N THR A 203 5.65 -10.93 -16.93
CA THR A 203 6.34 -11.79 -17.91
C THR A 203 6.75 -13.11 -17.25
N ALA A 204 7.03 -14.14 -18.05
CA ALA A 204 7.47 -15.44 -17.49
C ALA A 204 8.78 -15.29 -16.67
N PRO A 205 9.83 -14.56 -17.13
CA PRO A 205 11.02 -14.32 -16.31
C PRO A 205 10.71 -13.54 -15.02
N GLU A 206 9.85 -12.50 -15.09
CA GLU A 206 9.45 -11.73 -13.93
C GLU A 206 8.73 -12.61 -12.90
N LYS A 207 7.75 -13.43 -13.34
CA LYS A 207 7.05 -14.38 -12.46
C LYS A 207 8.01 -15.34 -11.78
N ALA A 208 8.96 -15.91 -12.52
CA ALA A 208 9.95 -16.82 -11.98
C ALA A 208 10.85 -16.15 -10.93
N ALA A 209 11.31 -14.91 -11.19
CA ALA A 209 12.12 -14.16 -10.26
C ALA A 209 11.36 -13.83 -8.96
N ILE A 210 10.12 -13.37 -9.06
CA ILE A 210 9.26 -13.10 -7.90
C ILE A 210 9.03 -14.38 -7.10
N ALA A 211 8.67 -15.50 -7.76
CA ALA A 211 8.44 -16.77 -7.11
C ALA A 211 9.69 -17.28 -6.36
N LYS A 212 10.89 -17.10 -6.95
CA LYS A 212 12.16 -17.43 -6.31
C LYS A 212 12.38 -16.63 -5.02
N ILE A 213 12.04 -15.35 -5.00
CA ILE A 213 12.15 -14.54 -3.77
C ILE A 213 11.11 -15.00 -2.75
N LEU A 214 9.85 -15.17 -3.15
CA LEU A 214 8.76 -15.55 -2.25
C LEU A 214 8.94 -16.96 -1.67
N SER A 215 9.70 -17.86 -2.31
CA SER A 215 10.00 -19.16 -1.74
C SER A 215 10.79 -19.10 -0.43
N SER A 216 11.55 -18.02 -0.20
CA SER A 216 12.24 -17.77 1.07
C SER A 216 11.36 -17.11 2.14
N CYS A 217 10.16 -16.65 1.78
CA CYS A 217 9.21 -15.97 2.65
C CYS A 217 7.75 -16.33 2.32
N PRO A 218 7.35 -17.61 2.43
CA PRO A 218 6.05 -18.08 1.93
C PRO A 218 4.84 -17.48 2.66
N LYS A 219 5.06 -16.90 3.84
CA LYS A 219 4.02 -16.20 4.62
C LYS A 219 3.89 -14.71 4.30
N GLN A 220 4.66 -14.19 3.34
CA GLN A 220 4.60 -12.79 2.95
C GLN A 220 3.19 -12.45 2.48
N GLN A 221 2.58 -11.46 3.12
CA GLN A 221 1.27 -10.93 2.73
C GLN A 221 1.41 -9.81 1.72
N LEU A 222 0.38 -9.57 0.93
CA LEU A 222 0.31 -8.36 0.12
C LEU A 222 0.16 -7.13 1.03
N PRO A 223 0.85 -6.02 0.73
CA PRO A 223 0.56 -4.74 1.36
C PRO A 223 -0.83 -4.27 0.96
N THR A 224 -1.53 -3.60 1.87
CA THR A 224 -2.89 -3.09 1.67
C THR A 224 -2.94 -1.60 1.35
N LYS A 225 -1.87 -0.86 1.67
CA LYS A 225 -1.70 0.59 1.42
C LYS A 225 -0.23 0.91 1.22
#